data_8f0cf37b6e89b109a27424c3eb2f033e
#
_entry.id   8f0cf37b6e89b109a27424c3eb2f033e
#
_cell.length_a   1.000
_cell.length_b   1.000
_cell.length_c   1.000
_cell.angle_alpha   90.00
_cell.angle_beta   90.00
_cell.angle_gamma   90.00
#
_symmetry.space_group_name_H-M   'P 1'
#
loop_
_entity.id
_entity.type
_entity.pdbx_description
1 polymer ?
#
loop_
_entity_poly.entity_id
_entity_poly.type
_entity_poly.pdbx_seq_one_letter_code
_entity_poly.pdbx_strand_id
1 'polypeptide(L)'
;DQCGQGRRGGVMMAAAAVATAAAGLALVPMTMDDVDEVHALECSVFPHPWSRANFSDSVQAGYDAWLLRDAEGALAGYFLLMYALDEAHLLDVAVAGNRHGTGLGRQLLETLCARAKEMGAESVLLEVRPSNDRALAVYKRFGFAEIGRRKAYYPAHEGKR
;
A
#
# COMPACT_ATOMS: atom_id res chain seq x y z
N ASP A 1 15.22 15.12 -7.07
CA ASP A 1 15.29 15.08 -5.72
C ASP A 1 14.52 16.14 -5.00
N GLN A 2 14.84 17.40 -5.24
CA GLN A 2 14.09 18.45 -4.70
C GLN A 2 12.66 18.39 -5.10
N CYS A 3 12.46 18.08 -6.34
CA CYS A 3 11.15 17.91 -6.85
C CYS A 3 10.40 16.85 -6.12
N GLY A 4 11.09 15.77 -5.85
CA GLY A 4 10.50 14.68 -5.17
C GLY A 4 10.07 15.05 -3.77
N GLN A 5 10.84 15.87 -3.15
CA GLN A 5 10.55 16.28 -1.82
C GLN A 5 9.32 17.15 -1.76
N GLY A 6 9.26 18.09 -2.66
CA GLY A 6 8.12 18.98 -2.70
C GLY A 6 6.84 18.23 -2.94
N ARG A 7 6.89 17.33 -3.90
CA ARG A 7 5.73 16.55 -4.20
C ARG A 7 5.31 15.72 -3.02
N ARG A 8 6.29 15.12 -2.39
CA ARG A 8 6.03 14.26 -1.28
C ARG A 8 5.34 15.00 -0.16
N GLY A 9 5.77 16.22 0.09
CA GLY A 9 5.15 16.99 1.12
C GLY A 9 3.69 17.28 0.84
N GLY A 10 3.41 17.72 -0.38
CA GLY A 10 2.05 18.03 -0.74
C GLY A 10 1.15 16.81 -0.70
N VAL A 11 1.66 15.73 -1.23
CA VAL A 11 0.88 14.51 -1.26
C VAL A 11 0.65 13.98 0.14
N MET A 12 1.66 14.09 0.96
CA MET A 12 1.55 13.61 2.30
C MET A 12 0.43 14.30 3.06
N MET A 13 0.27 15.58 2.86
CA MET A 13 -0.78 16.31 3.53
C MET A 13 -2.15 15.81 3.09
N ALA A 14 -2.33 15.62 1.82
CA ALA A 14 -3.60 15.15 1.31
C ALA A 14 -3.90 13.74 1.83
N ALA A 15 -2.92 12.89 1.77
CA ALA A 15 -3.08 11.52 2.20
C ALA A 15 -3.32 11.44 3.70
N ALA A 16 -2.62 12.26 4.44
CA ALA A 16 -2.78 12.26 5.87
C ALA A 16 -4.18 12.70 6.25
N ALA A 17 -4.72 13.66 5.53
CA ALA A 17 -6.06 14.12 5.82
C ALA A 17 -7.08 13.01 5.62
N VAL A 18 -6.93 12.24 4.55
CA VAL A 18 -7.82 11.13 4.29
C VAL A 18 -7.70 10.07 5.37
N ALA A 19 -6.49 9.70 5.69
CA ALA A 19 -6.28 8.66 6.67
C ALA A 19 -6.70 9.10 8.06
N THR A 20 -6.45 10.35 8.38
CA THR A 20 -6.79 10.86 9.70
C THR A 20 -8.29 10.85 9.93
N ALA A 21 -9.05 11.17 8.90
CA ALA A 21 -10.48 11.18 9.02
C ALA A 21 -11.01 9.82 9.40
N ALA A 22 -10.24 8.79 9.17
CA ALA A 22 -10.68 7.46 9.42
C ALA A 22 -10.02 6.90 10.68
N ALA A 23 -10.57 7.17 11.80
CA ALA A 23 -10.21 6.52 13.04
C ALA A 23 -8.88 6.93 13.63
N GLY A 24 -8.46 8.15 13.39
CA GLY A 24 -7.25 8.64 14.04
C GLY A 24 -5.96 8.06 13.51
N LEU A 25 -5.98 7.55 12.31
CA LEU A 25 -4.78 7.02 11.68
C LEU A 25 -4.11 8.09 10.84
N ALA A 26 -2.80 8.01 10.74
CA ALA A 26 -2.03 8.95 9.94
C ALA A 26 -1.17 8.20 8.93
N LEU A 27 -1.13 8.70 7.71
CA LEU A 27 -0.31 8.13 6.67
C LEU A 27 1.01 8.88 6.63
N VAL A 28 2.11 8.17 6.84
CA VAL A 28 3.44 8.79 6.86
C VAL A 28 4.37 8.01 5.94
N PRO A 29 5.37 8.67 5.36
CA PRO A 29 6.29 7.96 4.47
C PRO A 29 7.16 6.96 5.23
N MET A 30 7.41 5.83 4.59
CA MET A 30 8.29 4.81 5.14
C MET A 30 9.74 5.24 4.92
N THR A 31 10.55 5.14 5.96
CA THR A 31 11.96 5.46 5.86
C THR A 31 12.79 4.24 6.22
N MET A 32 14.10 4.36 6.04
CA MET A 32 14.99 3.25 6.40
C MET A 32 14.89 2.91 7.88
N ASP A 33 14.57 3.89 8.71
CA ASP A 33 14.43 3.63 10.14
C ASP A 33 13.22 2.76 10.46
N ASP A 34 12.26 2.67 9.54
CA ASP A 34 11.04 1.90 9.76
C ASP A 34 11.15 0.46 9.27
N VAL A 35 12.22 0.12 8.56
CA VAL A 35 12.30 -1.15 7.86
C VAL A 35 12.21 -2.36 8.81
N ASP A 36 12.86 -2.27 9.97
CA ASP A 36 12.83 -3.39 10.91
C ASP A 36 11.42 -3.62 11.44
N GLU A 37 10.74 -2.55 11.76
CA GLU A 37 9.37 -2.64 12.27
C GLU A 37 8.41 -3.19 11.20
N VAL A 38 8.57 -2.71 9.98
CA VAL A 38 7.76 -3.18 8.87
C VAL A 38 8.01 -4.66 8.61
N HIS A 39 9.26 -5.06 8.60
CA HIS A 39 9.61 -6.45 8.38
C HIS A 39 9.04 -7.35 9.48
N ALA A 40 9.06 -6.89 10.72
CA ALA A 40 8.49 -7.66 11.81
C ALA A 40 6.99 -7.87 11.61
N LEU A 41 6.29 -6.83 11.17
CA LEU A 41 4.87 -6.97 10.89
C LEU A 41 4.63 -7.93 9.73
N GLU A 42 5.42 -7.81 8.69
CA GLU A 42 5.32 -8.68 7.52
C GLU A 42 5.44 -10.14 7.94
N CYS A 43 6.43 -10.44 8.75
CA CYS A 43 6.64 -11.81 9.22
C CYS A 43 5.50 -12.31 10.09
N SER A 44 4.84 -11.41 10.78
CA SER A 44 3.77 -11.82 11.69
C SER A 44 2.47 -12.14 10.94
N VAL A 45 2.28 -11.60 9.74
CA VAL A 45 1.01 -11.78 9.03
C VAL A 45 1.09 -12.66 7.80
N PHE A 46 2.28 -12.88 7.24
CA PHE A 46 2.40 -13.65 6.00
C PHE A 46 3.23 -14.90 6.18
N PRO A 47 2.80 -16.04 5.61
CA PRO A 47 3.60 -17.25 5.67
C PRO A 47 4.84 -17.18 4.77
N HIS A 48 4.82 -16.35 3.75
CA HIS A 48 5.96 -16.18 2.85
C HIS A 48 6.31 -14.69 2.81
N PRO A 49 6.91 -14.18 3.89
CA PRO A 49 7.13 -12.74 3.99
C PRO A 49 8.27 -12.25 3.10
N TRP A 50 8.20 -10.99 2.74
CA TRP A 50 9.34 -10.31 2.16
C TRP A 50 10.50 -10.35 3.15
N SER A 51 11.72 -10.31 2.63
CA SER A 51 12.89 -10.18 3.48
C SER A 51 13.09 -8.74 3.88
N ARG A 52 13.91 -8.53 4.90
CA ARG A 52 14.26 -7.17 5.30
C ARG A 52 14.93 -6.43 4.14
N ALA A 53 15.76 -7.13 3.39
CA ALA A 53 16.46 -6.52 2.25
C ALA A 53 15.48 -6.06 1.17
N ASN A 54 14.39 -6.78 0.96
CA ASN A 54 13.39 -6.34 0.00
C ASN A 54 12.82 -4.99 0.38
N PHE A 55 12.55 -4.78 1.66
CA PHE A 55 12.04 -3.50 2.12
C PHE A 55 13.09 -2.40 2.01
N SER A 56 14.32 -2.67 2.46
CA SER A 56 15.34 -1.64 2.43
C SER A 56 15.69 -1.26 1.00
N ASP A 57 15.75 -2.24 0.11
CA ASP A 57 16.02 -1.95 -1.29
C ASP A 57 14.92 -1.10 -1.91
N SER A 58 13.67 -1.37 -1.55
CA SER A 58 12.54 -0.60 -2.07
C SER A 58 12.58 0.84 -1.60
N VAL A 59 12.90 1.05 -0.33
CA VAL A 59 13.00 2.40 0.20
C VAL A 59 14.14 3.15 -0.46
N GLN A 60 15.29 2.48 -0.62
CA GLN A 60 16.45 3.10 -1.25
C GLN A 60 16.22 3.39 -2.72
N ALA A 61 15.42 2.56 -3.39
CA ALA A 61 15.09 2.80 -4.78
C ALA A 61 14.11 3.97 -4.95
N GLY A 62 13.54 4.46 -3.88
CA GLY A 62 12.62 5.59 -3.95
C GLY A 62 11.20 5.20 -4.30
N TYR A 63 10.83 3.95 -4.08
CA TYR A 63 9.46 3.53 -4.34
C TYR A 63 8.50 4.26 -3.40
N ASP A 64 7.24 4.28 -3.78
CA ASP A 64 6.23 5.03 -3.06
C ASP A 64 5.74 4.18 -1.89
N ALA A 65 6.40 4.31 -0.76
CA ALA A 65 6.19 3.44 0.39
C ALA A 65 5.64 4.24 1.56
N TRP A 66 4.57 3.76 2.15
CA TRP A 66 3.83 4.49 3.17
C TRP A 66 3.46 3.60 4.33
N LEU A 67 3.43 4.21 5.51
CA LEU A 67 2.99 3.56 6.73
C LEU A 67 1.71 4.20 7.22
N LEU A 68 0.90 3.40 7.89
CA LEU A 68 -0.29 3.88 8.57
C LEU A 68 -0.06 3.70 10.06
N ARG A 69 -0.03 4.80 10.81
CA ARG A 69 0.23 4.75 12.25
C ARG A 69 -0.97 5.27 13.01
N ASP A 70 -1.20 4.70 14.18
CA ASP A 70 -2.30 5.15 15.01
C ASP A 70 -1.85 6.32 15.90
N ALA A 71 -2.74 6.78 16.77
CA ALA A 71 -2.49 7.94 17.59
C ALA A 71 -1.33 7.73 18.55
N GLU A 72 -1.05 6.50 18.92
CA GLU A 72 0.07 6.18 19.79
C GLU A 72 1.36 5.91 19.02
N GLY A 73 1.31 6.02 17.71
CA GLY A 73 2.47 5.76 16.88
C GLY A 73 2.67 4.32 16.48
N ALA A 74 1.74 3.44 16.84
CA ALA A 74 1.88 2.04 16.50
C ALA A 74 1.58 1.81 15.02
N LEU A 75 2.29 0.86 14.44
CA LEU A 75 2.14 0.56 13.02
C LEU A 75 0.88 -0.25 12.79
N ALA A 76 -0.05 0.31 12.03
CA ALA A 76 -1.32 -0.35 11.72
C ALA A 76 -1.31 -1.02 10.36
N GLY A 77 -0.48 -0.56 9.46
CA GLY A 77 -0.40 -1.14 8.13
C GLY A 77 0.58 -0.40 7.26
N TYR A 78 0.77 -0.88 6.04
CA TYR A 78 1.68 -0.22 5.10
C TYR A 78 1.41 -0.71 3.69
N PHE A 79 1.90 0.07 2.72
CA PHE A 79 1.90 -0.38 1.33
C PHE A 79 3.10 0.21 0.60
N LEU A 80 3.49 -0.46 -0.48
CA LEU A 80 4.56 0.00 -1.35
C LEU A 80 4.09 -0.07 -2.79
N LEU A 81 4.25 1.02 -3.51
CA LEU A 81 3.88 1.12 -4.91
C LEU A 81 5.11 1.47 -5.74
N MET A 82 5.18 0.89 -6.93
CA MET A 82 6.20 1.24 -7.91
C MET A 82 5.48 1.70 -9.16
N TYR A 83 5.95 2.76 -9.77
CA TYR A 83 5.30 3.30 -10.98
C TYR A 83 6.12 2.99 -12.21
N ALA A 84 5.46 2.55 -13.25
CA ALA A 84 6.08 2.30 -14.54
C ALA A 84 5.11 2.75 -15.61
N LEU A 85 5.49 3.77 -16.37
CA LEU A 85 4.61 4.36 -17.37
C LEU A 85 3.33 4.83 -16.69
N ASP A 86 2.19 4.33 -17.14
CA ASP A 86 0.91 4.74 -16.57
C ASP A 86 0.34 3.70 -15.61
N GLU A 87 1.20 2.83 -15.10
CA GLU A 87 0.77 1.77 -14.19
C GLU A 87 1.40 1.94 -12.82
N ALA A 88 0.63 1.66 -11.79
CA ALA A 88 1.15 1.53 -10.45
C ALA A 88 1.18 0.04 -10.12
N HIS A 89 2.31 -0.43 -9.63
CA HIS A 89 2.46 -1.82 -9.23
C HIS A 89 2.47 -1.88 -7.73
N LEU A 90 1.48 -2.57 -7.16
CA LEU A 90 1.43 -2.76 -5.72
C LEU A 90 2.38 -3.89 -5.37
N LEU A 91 3.46 -3.55 -4.71
CA LEU A 91 4.49 -4.51 -4.38
C LEU A 91 4.17 -5.27 -3.11
N ASP A 92 3.60 -4.60 -2.14
CA ASP A 92 3.24 -5.24 -0.89
C ASP A 92 2.23 -4.36 -0.15
N VAL A 93 1.33 -4.99 0.59
CA VAL A 93 0.36 -4.30 1.43
C VAL A 93 0.02 -5.20 2.60
N ALA A 94 -0.03 -4.64 3.79
CA ALA A 94 -0.33 -5.43 4.99
C ALA A 94 -1.06 -4.60 6.02
N VAL A 95 -1.87 -5.29 6.82
CA VAL A 95 -2.58 -4.72 7.96
C VAL A 95 -2.18 -5.51 9.18
N ALA A 96 -1.90 -4.82 10.27
CA ALA A 96 -1.50 -5.47 11.52
C ALA A 96 -2.58 -6.47 11.95
N GLY A 97 -2.12 -7.60 12.50
CA GLY A 97 -3.05 -8.67 12.86
C GLY A 97 -4.16 -8.25 13.81
N ASN A 98 -3.84 -7.36 14.74
CA ASN A 98 -4.83 -6.91 15.71
C ASN A 98 -5.86 -5.96 15.10
N ARG A 99 -5.73 -5.66 13.83
CA ARG A 99 -6.68 -4.81 13.13
C ARG A 99 -7.39 -5.55 12.00
N HIS A 100 -7.17 -6.85 11.90
CA HIS A 100 -7.90 -7.64 10.92
C HIS A 100 -9.38 -7.67 11.28
N GLY A 101 -10.21 -7.62 10.26
CA GLY A 101 -11.65 -7.62 10.48
C GLY A 101 -12.24 -6.28 10.86
N THR A 102 -11.45 -5.21 10.82
CA THR A 102 -11.92 -3.89 11.22
C THR A 102 -12.28 -3.01 10.03
N GLY A 103 -12.08 -3.49 8.82
CA GLY A 103 -12.28 -2.68 7.62
C GLY A 103 -11.04 -1.89 7.22
N LEU A 104 -9.96 -1.99 7.98
CA LEU A 104 -8.77 -1.24 7.68
C LEU A 104 -8.11 -1.69 6.38
N GLY A 105 -8.20 -2.98 6.06
CA GLY A 105 -7.65 -3.49 4.81
C GLY A 105 -8.28 -2.81 3.61
N ARG A 106 -9.61 -2.70 3.61
CA ARG A 106 -10.31 -2.03 2.54
C ARG A 106 -9.93 -0.57 2.46
N GLN A 107 -9.84 0.07 3.61
CA GLN A 107 -9.48 1.46 3.70
C GLN A 107 -8.08 1.70 3.15
N LEU A 108 -7.15 0.79 3.45
CA LEU A 108 -5.80 0.88 2.96
C LEU A 108 -5.76 0.70 1.45
N LEU A 109 -6.56 -0.22 0.92
CA LEU A 109 -6.66 -0.38 -0.53
C LEU A 109 -7.22 0.88 -1.19
N GLU A 110 -8.22 1.49 -0.58
CA GLU A 110 -8.75 2.74 -1.09
C GLU A 110 -7.69 3.84 -1.09
N THR A 111 -6.90 3.89 -0.03
CA THR A 111 -5.86 4.89 0.10
C THR A 111 -4.78 4.70 -0.96
N LEU A 112 -4.33 3.48 -1.16
CA LEU A 112 -3.26 3.26 -2.13
C LEU A 112 -3.75 3.47 -3.56
N CYS A 113 -5.00 3.16 -3.85
CA CYS A 113 -5.53 3.42 -5.18
C CYS A 113 -5.70 4.92 -5.42
N ALA A 114 -6.11 5.66 -4.40
CA ALA A 114 -6.20 7.11 -4.52
C ALA A 114 -4.82 7.72 -4.72
N ARG A 115 -3.83 7.19 -4.00
CA ARG A 115 -2.45 7.65 -4.16
C ARG A 115 -1.95 7.38 -5.56
N ALA A 116 -2.21 6.19 -6.09
CA ALA A 116 -1.78 5.83 -7.44
C ALA A 116 -2.39 6.78 -8.48
N LYS A 117 -3.68 7.05 -8.33
CA LYS A 117 -4.36 7.95 -9.24
C LYS A 117 -3.78 9.36 -9.16
N GLU A 118 -3.50 9.80 -7.97
CA GLU A 118 -2.90 11.11 -7.74
C GLU A 118 -1.55 11.23 -8.42
N MET A 119 -0.82 10.14 -8.49
CA MET A 119 0.49 10.09 -9.14
C MET A 119 0.40 9.91 -10.65
N GLY A 120 -0.79 9.88 -11.19
CA GLY A 120 -0.98 9.78 -12.63
C GLY A 120 -1.14 8.38 -13.18
N ALA A 121 -1.26 7.38 -12.32
CA ALA A 121 -1.43 6.03 -12.80
C ALA A 121 -2.84 5.82 -13.31
N GLU A 122 -2.97 5.07 -14.39
CA GLU A 122 -4.27 4.73 -14.96
C GLU A 122 -4.77 3.39 -14.46
N SER A 123 -3.90 2.63 -13.84
CA SER A 123 -4.27 1.32 -13.31
C SER A 123 -3.35 0.94 -12.17
N VAL A 124 -3.84 0.07 -11.30
CA VAL A 124 -3.05 -0.52 -10.23
C VAL A 124 -3.02 -2.01 -10.45
N LEU A 125 -1.83 -2.58 -10.55
CA LEU A 125 -1.64 -4.00 -10.77
C LEU A 125 -0.99 -4.61 -9.54
N LEU A 126 -1.31 -5.86 -9.29
CA LEU A 126 -0.64 -6.61 -8.22
C LEU A 126 -0.53 -8.07 -8.63
N GLU A 127 0.40 -8.76 -8.02
CA GLU A 127 0.56 -10.20 -8.23
C GLU A 127 0.07 -10.94 -7.00
N VAL A 128 -0.66 -12.02 -7.23
CA VAL A 128 -1.20 -12.83 -6.16
C VAL A 128 -0.70 -14.24 -6.33
N ARG A 129 -0.20 -14.84 -5.25
CA ARG A 129 0.23 -16.23 -5.30
C ARG A 129 -0.95 -17.11 -5.64
N PRO A 130 -0.75 -18.12 -6.48
CA PRO A 130 -1.87 -18.99 -6.86
C PRO A 130 -2.53 -19.66 -5.67
N SER A 131 -1.77 -19.92 -4.62
CA SER A 131 -2.30 -20.59 -3.45
C SER A 131 -2.98 -19.65 -2.47
N ASN A 132 -2.99 -18.37 -2.75
CA ASN A 132 -3.56 -17.38 -1.82
C ASN A 132 -4.97 -17.00 -2.21
N ASP A 133 -5.89 -17.96 -2.07
CA ASP A 133 -7.28 -17.74 -2.45
C ASP A 133 -7.94 -16.64 -1.64
N ARG A 134 -7.53 -16.52 -0.39
CA ARG A 134 -8.08 -15.53 0.50
C ARG A 134 -7.78 -14.12 0.05
N ALA A 135 -6.52 -13.88 -0.29
CA ALA A 135 -6.13 -12.57 -0.78
C ALA A 135 -6.82 -12.25 -2.08
N LEU A 136 -6.89 -13.23 -2.98
CA LEU A 136 -7.55 -13.03 -4.26
C LEU A 136 -9.02 -12.66 -4.07
N ALA A 137 -9.69 -13.32 -3.13
CA ALA A 137 -11.10 -13.03 -2.86
C ALA A 137 -11.25 -11.60 -2.34
N VAL A 138 -10.36 -11.16 -1.47
CA VAL A 138 -10.40 -9.80 -0.94
C VAL A 138 -10.22 -8.77 -2.06
N TYR A 139 -9.23 -9.01 -2.91
CA TYR A 139 -8.96 -8.08 -3.99
C TYR A 139 -10.12 -8.02 -4.99
N LYS A 140 -10.68 -9.16 -5.33
CA LYS A 140 -11.83 -9.19 -6.23
C LYS A 140 -13.02 -8.46 -5.65
N ARG A 141 -13.24 -8.64 -4.37
CA ARG A 141 -14.36 -7.98 -3.70
C ARG A 141 -14.18 -6.48 -3.69
N PHE A 142 -12.93 -6.02 -3.59
CA PHE A 142 -12.64 -4.59 -3.66
C PHE A 142 -12.87 -4.02 -5.05
N GLY A 143 -12.69 -4.83 -6.08
CA GLY A 143 -12.87 -4.36 -7.46
C GLY A 143 -11.74 -4.71 -8.40
N PHE A 144 -10.74 -5.45 -7.94
CA PHE A 144 -9.68 -5.92 -8.83
C PHE A 144 -10.22 -7.03 -9.71
N ALA A 145 -9.80 -7.03 -10.96
CA ALA A 145 -10.16 -8.06 -11.93
C ALA A 145 -8.92 -8.84 -12.33
N GLU A 146 -9.07 -10.13 -12.45
CA GLU A 146 -7.97 -11.01 -12.84
C GLU A 146 -7.67 -10.84 -14.32
N ILE A 147 -6.44 -10.50 -14.68
CA ILE A 147 -6.08 -10.27 -16.07
C ILE A 147 -5.03 -11.25 -16.57
N GLY A 148 -4.57 -12.16 -15.72
CA GLY A 148 -3.61 -13.17 -16.12
C GLY A 148 -3.41 -14.08 -14.95
N ARG A 149 -2.53 -15.05 -15.12
CA ARG A 149 -2.23 -15.91 -14.00
C ARG A 149 -1.58 -15.08 -12.94
N ARG A 150 -2.09 -15.06 -11.75
CA ARG A 150 -1.48 -14.41 -10.60
C ARG A 150 -1.50 -12.89 -10.61
N LYS A 151 -2.17 -12.28 -11.58
CA LYS A 151 -2.24 -10.82 -11.59
C LYS A 151 -3.65 -10.35 -11.44
N ALA A 152 -3.83 -9.27 -10.72
CA ALA A 152 -5.10 -8.60 -10.61
C ALA A 152 -4.90 -7.14 -10.99
N TYR A 153 -5.95 -6.52 -11.44
CA TYR A 153 -5.90 -5.20 -12.03
C TYR A 153 -7.07 -4.36 -11.55
N TYR A 154 -6.79 -3.12 -11.21
CA TYR A 154 -7.81 -2.18 -10.79
C TYR A 154 -7.69 -0.91 -11.65
N PRO A 155 -8.71 -0.55 -12.45
CA PRO A 155 -8.61 0.66 -13.27
C PRO A 155 -8.82 1.89 -12.43
N ALA A 156 -7.77 2.66 -12.23
CA ALA A 156 -7.81 3.81 -11.34
C ALA A 156 -8.80 4.87 -11.79
N HIS A 157 -8.96 5.03 -13.08
CA HIS A 157 -9.89 6.01 -13.59
C HIS A 157 -11.31 5.60 -13.45
N GLU A 158 -11.53 4.32 -13.41
CA GLU A 158 -12.86 3.78 -13.49
C GLU A 158 -13.60 3.83 -12.19
N GLY A 159 -12.91 4.22 -11.17
CA GLY A 159 -13.54 4.30 -9.89
C GLY A 159 -14.75 5.19 -9.88
N LYS A 160 -14.81 6.04 -10.86
CA LYS A 160 -15.90 6.97 -10.91
C LYS A 160 -17.16 6.37 -11.50
N ARG A 161 -17.10 5.25 -12.08
CA ARG A 161 -18.30 4.69 -12.63
C ARG A 161 -19.30 4.32 -11.58
#